data_71e13cfe0ea62e8da5fcc61e3fd6c674
#
_entry.id   71e13cfe0ea62e8da5fcc61e3fd6c674
#
_cell.length_a   1.000
_cell.length_b   1.000
_cell.length_c   1.000
_cell.angle_alpha   90.00
_cell.angle_beta   90.00
_cell.angle_gamma   90.00
#
_symmetry.space_group_name_H-M   'P 1'
#
loop_
_entity.id
_entity.type
_entity.pdbx_description
1 polymer ?
#
loop_
_entity_poly.entity_id
_entity_poly.type
_entity_poly.pdbx_seq_one_letter_code
_entity_poly.pdbx_strand_id
1 'polypeptide(L)'
;IAVGGYGRGELHPYSDIDIQILLAKNNKKKYQKDIEQFLTFLWDINLEIGQSVRSIKENQQEAARDITIATSLIESRTLAGNSELLETVMLQIERKKIWKTKEFFEAKKSEQFQRHDKHEDVESALEPNLKEAPGGLRDIQNIGWISKRHFGASDFHDLVEREFLEPGEYKDLIRGRNFLWKVRYGLHMISDRREDRLLFEHQRSLAEIFGYEDDAKSLGIEKLMKQYYREVLSLRELNDVLLQLFDEEILRSRE
;
A
#
# COMPACT_ATOMS: atom_id res chain seq x y z
N ILE A 1 10.20 -3.02 14.34
CA ILE A 1 9.02 -2.39 13.76
C ILE A 1 8.59 -3.13 12.51
N ALA A 2 7.28 -3.17 12.24
CA ALA A 2 6.72 -3.56 10.96
C ALA A 2 6.73 -2.35 10.02
N VAL A 3 6.98 -2.58 8.73
CA VAL A 3 6.93 -1.56 7.69
C VAL A 3 6.12 -2.05 6.49
N GLY A 4 5.85 -1.20 5.50
CA GLY A 4 5.13 -1.58 4.30
C GLY A 4 3.75 -2.18 4.56
N GLY A 5 3.38 -3.24 3.83
CA GLY A 5 2.10 -3.94 4.00
C GLY A 5 1.89 -4.50 5.40
N TYR A 6 2.95 -5.01 6.01
CA TYR A 6 2.91 -5.49 7.40
C TYR A 6 2.72 -4.35 8.40
N GLY A 7 3.31 -3.19 8.13
CA GLY A 7 3.10 -1.97 8.93
C GLY A 7 1.64 -1.53 8.93
N ARG A 8 0.98 -1.54 7.78
CA ARG A 8 -0.46 -1.22 7.63
C ARG A 8 -1.40 -2.28 8.20
N GLY A 9 -0.91 -3.50 8.49
CA GLY A 9 -1.77 -4.63 8.83
C GLY A 9 -2.50 -5.25 7.63
N GLU A 10 -1.96 -5.09 6.43
CA GLU A 10 -2.57 -5.50 5.15
C GLU A 10 -1.77 -6.62 4.48
N LEU A 11 -1.55 -7.73 5.18
CA LEU A 11 -0.91 -8.90 4.59
C LEU A 11 -1.93 -9.82 3.90
N HIS A 12 -1.55 -10.27 2.72
CA HIS A 12 -2.21 -11.36 2.01
C HIS A 12 -1.36 -12.63 2.14
N PRO A 13 -1.92 -13.82 1.84
CA PRO A 13 -1.11 -15.03 1.70
C PRO A 13 0.06 -14.76 0.76
N TYR A 14 1.22 -15.29 1.02
CA TYR A 14 2.44 -15.07 0.21
C TYR A 14 2.89 -13.60 0.06
N SER A 15 2.43 -12.69 0.93
CA SER A 15 3.00 -11.35 1.02
C SER A 15 4.27 -11.36 1.87
N ASP A 16 5.29 -10.61 1.44
CA ASP A 16 6.50 -10.41 2.22
C ASP A 16 6.19 -9.80 3.59
N ILE A 17 6.83 -10.29 4.62
CA ILE A 17 6.75 -9.73 5.97
C ILE A 17 7.90 -8.73 6.13
N ASP A 18 7.61 -7.46 5.89
CA ASP A 18 8.63 -6.40 5.97
C ASP A 18 8.86 -5.97 7.42
N ILE A 19 10.06 -6.22 7.92
CA ILE A 19 10.49 -5.82 9.27
C ILE A 19 11.73 -4.93 9.23
N GLN A 20 11.79 -4.00 10.16
CA GLN A 20 12.99 -3.22 10.40
C GLN A 20 13.41 -3.34 11.87
N ILE A 21 14.67 -3.67 12.08
CA ILE A 21 15.31 -3.58 13.40
C ILE A 21 15.83 -2.16 13.56
N LEU A 22 15.19 -1.40 14.46
CA LEU A 22 15.51 -0.01 14.71
C LEU A 22 16.45 0.11 15.90
N LEU A 23 17.61 0.72 15.70
CA LEU A 23 18.64 0.95 16.70
C LEU A 23 18.70 2.43 17.09
N ALA A 24 18.86 2.72 18.37
CA ALA A 24 19.04 4.08 18.87
C ALA A 24 20.30 4.76 18.28
N LYS A 25 21.38 4.00 18.13
CA LYS A 25 22.68 4.46 17.60
C LYS A 25 23.20 3.46 16.57
N ASN A 26 24.16 3.90 15.74
CA ASN A 26 24.83 3.01 14.78
C ASN A 26 25.87 2.12 15.50
N ASN A 27 25.35 1.11 16.18
CA ASN A 27 26.13 0.11 16.92
C ASN A 27 25.77 -1.32 16.50
N LYS A 28 25.47 -1.52 15.20
CA LYS A 28 25.07 -2.82 14.60
C LYS A 28 25.99 -3.95 15.03
N LYS A 29 27.31 -3.72 15.05
CA LYS A 29 28.29 -4.73 15.45
C LYS A 29 28.05 -5.30 16.84
N LYS A 30 27.53 -4.48 17.78
CA LYS A 30 27.24 -4.93 19.14
C LYS A 30 26.12 -5.98 19.18
N TYR A 31 25.14 -5.86 18.30
CA TYR A 31 23.95 -6.72 18.26
C TYR A 31 23.97 -7.69 17.09
N GLN A 32 25.08 -7.76 16.34
CA GLN A 32 25.16 -8.53 15.09
C GLN A 32 24.75 -9.98 15.29
N LYS A 33 25.28 -10.64 16.32
CA LYS A 33 24.98 -12.05 16.59
C LYS A 33 23.50 -12.29 16.91
N ASP A 34 22.92 -11.42 17.72
CA ASP A 34 21.51 -11.54 18.12
C ASP A 34 20.60 -11.30 16.91
N ILE A 35 20.94 -10.31 16.07
CA ILE A 35 20.21 -10.01 14.82
C ILE A 35 20.28 -11.18 13.86
N GLU A 36 21.47 -11.74 13.63
CA GLU A 36 21.66 -12.89 12.75
C GLU A 36 20.88 -14.10 13.24
N GLN A 37 20.91 -14.41 14.54
CA GLN A 37 20.15 -15.50 15.13
C GLN A 37 18.62 -15.31 14.97
N PHE A 38 18.14 -14.09 15.18
CA PHE A 38 16.73 -13.76 15.02
C PHE A 38 16.27 -13.92 13.57
N LEU A 39 17.04 -13.41 12.62
CA LEU A 39 16.71 -13.51 11.20
C LEU A 39 16.77 -14.96 10.70
N THR A 40 17.79 -15.72 11.13
CA THR A 40 17.91 -17.15 10.83
C THR A 40 16.70 -17.91 11.36
N PHE A 41 16.29 -17.65 12.59
CA PHE A 41 15.09 -18.28 13.16
C PHE A 41 13.83 -18.00 12.31
N LEU A 42 13.64 -16.77 11.82
CA LEU A 42 12.49 -16.44 10.98
C LEU A 42 12.53 -17.20 9.63
N TRP A 43 13.70 -17.35 9.03
CA TRP A 43 13.87 -18.15 7.80
C TRP A 43 13.69 -19.65 8.04
N ASP A 44 14.18 -20.17 9.16
CA ASP A 44 14.04 -21.59 9.53
C ASP A 44 12.57 -22.01 9.72
N ILE A 45 11.71 -21.08 10.09
CA ILE A 45 10.25 -21.31 10.15
C ILE A 45 9.53 -20.95 8.84
N ASN A 46 10.26 -20.83 7.72
CA ASN A 46 9.76 -20.55 6.37
C ASN A 46 8.99 -19.23 6.23
N LEU A 47 9.35 -18.20 6.96
CA LEU A 47 8.80 -16.86 6.72
C LEU A 47 9.59 -16.14 5.64
N GLU A 48 8.90 -15.66 4.61
CA GLU A 48 9.44 -14.76 3.61
C GLU A 48 9.52 -13.34 4.20
N ILE A 49 10.72 -12.95 4.64
CA ILE A 49 10.92 -11.67 5.29
C ILE A 49 11.73 -10.71 4.41
N GLY A 50 11.20 -9.49 4.23
CA GLY A 50 11.97 -8.32 3.87
C GLY A 50 12.56 -7.72 5.16
N GLN A 51 13.88 -7.52 5.21
CA GLN A 51 14.51 -7.06 6.46
C GLN A 51 15.45 -5.87 6.24
N SER A 52 15.51 -5.00 7.22
CA SER A 52 16.51 -3.96 7.30
C SER A 52 16.92 -3.67 8.75
N VAL A 53 18.17 -3.26 8.93
CA VAL A 53 18.71 -2.86 10.24
C VAL A 53 19.22 -1.43 10.12
N ARG A 54 18.58 -0.49 10.78
CA ARG A 54 18.93 0.92 10.69
C ARG A 54 18.90 1.61 12.06
N SER A 55 19.83 2.53 12.26
CA SER A 55 19.76 3.49 13.35
C SER A 55 18.79 4.63 13.03
N ILE A 56 18.40 5.39 14.03
CA ILE A 56 17.58 6.61 13.87
C ILE A 56 18.20 7.55 12.81
N LYS A 57 19.53 7.76 12.88
CA LYS A 57 20.23 8.62 11.92
C LYS A 57 20.23 8.07 10.50
N GLU A 58 20.44 6.77 10.32
CA GLU A 58 20.37 6.11 9.00
C GLU A 58 18.97 6.20 8.42
N ASN A 59 17.91 5.94 9.20
CA ASN A 59 16.53 6.11 8.71
C ASN A 59 16.27 7.52 8.18
N GLN A 60 16.74 8.53 8.90
CA GLN A 60 16.60 9.91 8.49
C GLN A 60 17.35 10.22 7.19
N GLN A 61 18.57 9.71 7.04
CA GLN A 61 19.37 9.90 5.83
C GLN A 61 18.76 9.20 4.62
N GLU A 62 18.32 7.96 4.79
CA GLU A 62 17.73 7.18 3.72
C GLU A 62 16.33 7.70 3.35
N ALA A 63 15.50 8.08 4.32
CA ALA A 63 14.21 8.70 4.05
C ALA A 63 14.32 10.03 3.28
N ALA A 64 15.40 10.78 3.49
CA ALA A 64 15.65 12.01 2.74
C ALA A 64 16.05 11.77 1.28
N ARG A 65 16.58 10.59 0.97
CA ARG A 65 17.03 10.22 -0.38
C ARG A 65 15.97 9.49 -1.18
N ASP A 66 15.12 8.73 -0.49
CA ASP A 66 14.17 7.82 -1.12
C ASP A 66 12.79 7.98 -0.47
N ILE A 67 11.83 8.42 -1.27
CA ILE A 67 10.44 8.61 -0.85
C ILE A 67 9.77 7.29 -0.45
N THR A 68 10.20 6.15 -0.99
CA THR A 68 9.68 4.83 -0.62
C THR A 68 10.02 4.50 0.82
N ILE A 69 11.22 4.86 1.27
CA ILE A 69 11.62 4.68 2.68
C ILE A 69 10.83 5.62 3.58
N ALA A 70 10.66 6.89 3.19
CA ALA A 70 9.82 7.83 3.92
C ALA A 70 8.38 7.31 4.04
N THR A 71 7.81 6.78 2.96
CA THR A 71 6.48 6.18 2.92
C THR A 71 6.38 4.95 3.84
N SER A 72 7.37 4.06 3.81
CA SER A 72 7.42 2.88 4.66
C SER A 72 7.44 3.24 6.15
N LEU A 73 8.11 4.33 6.52
CA LEU A 73 8.12 4.85 7.89
C LEU A 73 6.77 5.44 8.30
N ILE A 74 6.06 6.13 7.39
CA ILE A 74 4.70 6.65 7.64
C ILE A 74 3.73 5.49 8.00
N GLU A 75 3.94 4.31 7.45
CA GLU A 75 3.13 3.11 7.65
C GLU A 75 3.61 2.26 8.83
N SER A 76 4.74 2.58 9.42
CA SER A 76 5.38 1.72 10.40
C SER A 76 4.63 1.67 11.73
N ARG A 77 4.74 0.51 12.40
CA ARG A 77 4.25 0.30 13.76
C ARG A 77 5.25 -0.51 14.58
N THR A 78 5.29 -0.27 15.86
CA THR A 78 6.15 -1.04 16.78
C THR A 78 5.58 -2.44 16.97
N LEU A 79 6.42 -3.47 16.77
CA LEU A 79 6.09 -4.86 17.08
C LEU A 79 6.56 -5.25 18.48
N ALA A 80 7.80 -4.87 18.81
CA ALA A 80 8.42 -5.18 20.09
C ALA A 80 9.54 -4.16 20.38
N GLY A 81 9.90 -4.04 21.63
CA GLY A 81 10.96 -3.14 22.10
C GLY A 81 10.44 -1.75 22.48
N ASN A 82 11.33 -0.76 22.46
CA ASN A 82 11.00 0.61 22.87
C ASN A 82 10.33 1.40 21.72
N SER A 83 9.04 1.71 21.86
CA SER A 83 8.25 2.49 20.90
C SER A 83 8.76 3.93 20.70
N GLU A 84 9.39 4.53 21.73
CA GLU A 84 9.95 5.88 21.64
C GLU A 84 11.00 6.04 20.54
N LEU A 85 11.66 4.94 20.14
CA LEU A 85 12.61 4.98 19.03
C LEU A 85 11.93 5.31 17.69
N LEU A 86 10.77 4.72 17.44
CA LEU A 86 10.00 5.01 16.25
C LEU A 86 9.44 6.44 16.28
N GLU A 87 8.90 6.85 17.40
CA GLU A 87 8.42 8.22 17.61
C GLU A 87 9.55 9.24 17.38
N THR A 88 10.76 8.95 17.88
CA THR A 88 11.94 9.79 17.65
C THR A 88 12.29 9.90 16.16
N VAL A 89 12.21 8.80 15.40
CA VAL A 89 12.42 8.82 13.93
C VAL A 89 11.40 9.72 13.26
N MET A 90 10.12 9.55 13.59
CA MET A 90 9.03 10.31 12.98
C MET A 90 9.16 11.81 13.30
N LEU A 91 9.43 12.17 14.55
CA LEU A 91 9.66 13.55 14.97
C LEU A 91 10.88 14.19 14.25
N GLN A 92 11.94 13.41 14.02
CA GLN A 92 13.11 13.93 13.31
C GLN A 92 12.84 14.15 11.81
N ILE A 93 12.05 13.26 11.18
CA ILE A 93 11.61 13.42 9.79
C ILE A 93 10.79 14.70 9.65
N GLU A 94 9.86 14.94 10.57
CA GLU A 94 9.02 16.12 10.59
C GLU A 94 9.84 17.40 10.84
N ARG A 95 10.63 17.45 11.91
CA ARG A 95 11.47 18.61 12.28
C ARG A 95 12.44 19.02 11.19
N LYS A 96 13.03 18.06 10.47
CA LYS A 96 13.94 18.34 9.34
C LYS A 96 13.22 18.59 8.03
N LYS A 97 11.90 18.60 8.04
CA LYS A 97 11.08 18.79 6.84
C LYS A 97 11.51 17.89 5.68
N ILE A 98 11.82 16.62 6.01
CA ILE A 98 12.13 15.62 4.99
C ILE A 98 10.87 15.38 4.18
N TRP A 99 10.96 15.58 2.87
CA TRP A 99 9.83 15.61 1.96
C TRP A 99 8.74 16.58 2.46
N LYS A 100 8.88 17.85 2.23
CA LYS A 100 7.81 18.83 2.48
C LYS A 100 6.52 18.36 1.81
N THR A 101 5.39 18.74 2.35
CA THR A 101 4.08 18.27 1.90
C THR A 101 3.90 18.36 0.38
N LYS A 102 4.23 19.49 -0.22
CA LYS A 102 4.15 19.67 -1.67
C LYS A 102 5.09 18.74 -2.43
N GLU A 103 6.36 18.66 -2.01
CA GLU A 103 7.36 17.79 -2.62
C GLU A 103 6.95 16.31 -2.54
N PHE A 104 6.38 15.88 -1.40
CA PHE A 104 5.87 14.54 -1.20
C PHE A 104 4.68 14.25 -2.12
N PHE A 105 3.73 15.17 -2.21
CA PHE A 105 2.57 15.05 -3.08
C PHE A 105 2.97 14.95 -4.56
N GLU A 106 3.81 15.87 -5.04
CA GLU A 106 4.28 15.90 -6.43
C GLU A 106 5.04 14.60 -6.78
N ALA A 107 5.90 14.12 -5.89
CA ALA A 107 6.63 12.87 -6.09
C ALA A 107 5.70 11.66 -6.13
N LYS A 108 4.70 11.58 -5.25
CA LYS A 108 3.70 10.49 -5.22
C LYS A 108 2.78 10.53 -6.44
N LYS A 109 2.37 11.71 -6.87
CA LYS A 109 1.60 11.90 -8.11
C LYS A 109 2.38 11.45 -9.35
N SER A 110 3.66 11.83 -9.42
CA SER A 110 4.56 11.43 -10.52
C SER A 110 4.80 9.90 -10.52
N GLU A 111 5.02 9.29 -9.35
CA GLU A 111 5.17 7.83 -9.21
C GLU A 111 3.91 7.09 -9.67
N GLN A 112 2.73 7.58 -9.32
CA GLN A 112 1.46 7.02 -9.77
C GLN A 112 1.30 7.13 -11.28
N PHE A 113 1.58 8.28 -11.85
CA PHE A 113 1.49 8.50 -13.28
C PHE A 113 2.39 7.55 -14.07
N GLN A 114 3.67 7.45 -13.68
CA GLN A 114 4.63 6.53 -14.31
C GLN A 114 4.23 5.04 -14.17
N ARG A 115 3.54 4.69 -13.08
CA ARG A 115 3.02 3.35 -12.85
C ARG A 115 1.83 3.07 -13.77
N HIS A 116 0.89 4.00 -13.89
CA HIS A 116 -0.26 3.87 -14.77
C HIS A 116 0.15 3.69 -16.23
N ASP A 117 1.10 4.49 -16.72
CA ASP A 117 1.64 4.41 -18.08
C ASP A 117 2.16 3.00 -18.44
N LYS A 118 2.71 2.27 -17.47
CA LYS A 118 3.18 0.90 -17.65
C LYS A 118 2.07 -0.17 -17.70
N HIS A 119 0.86 0.18 -17.31
CA HIS A 119 -0.26 -0.75 -17.14
C HIS A 119 -1.50 -0.36 -17.97
N GLU A 120 -1.37 0.54 -18.94
CA GLU A 120 -2.47 0.98 -19.81
C GLU A 120 -2.53 0.25 -21.16
N ASP A 121 -1.73 -0.80 -21.37
CA ASP A 121 -1.81 -1.59 -22.61
C ASP A 121 -2.99 -2.57 -22.62
N VAL A 122 -3.34 -3.07 -23.82
CA VAL A 122 -4.49 -3.96 -24.02
C VAL A 122 -4.33 -5.29 -23.29
N GLU A 123 -3.11 -5.81 -23.20
CA GLU A 123 -2.81 -7.06 -22.48
C GLU A 123 -3.05 -6.88 -20.98
N SER A 124 -2.57 -5.79 -20.41
CA SER A 124 -2.82 -5.43 -19.02
C SER A 124 -4.31 -5.20 -18.72
N ALA A 125 -5.10 -4.77 -19.70
CA ALA A 125 -6.54 -4.62 -19.52
C ALA A 125 -7.26 -5.98 -19.41
N LEU A 126 -6.84 -7.02 -20.12
CA LEU A 126 -7.46 -8.35 -20.07
C LEU A 126 -7.01 -9.20 -18.89
N GLU A 127 -5.78 -9.04 -18.47
CA GLU A 127 -5.16 -9.70 -17.31
C GLU A 127 -4.62 -8.65 -16.32
N PRO A 128 -5.51 -7.88 -15.68
CA PRO A 128 -5.11 -6.70 -14.93
C PRO A 128 -4.31 -7.03 -13.67
N ASN A 129 -3.40 -6.14 -13.31
CA ASN A 129 -2.70 -6.19 -12.03
C ASN A 129 -3.55 -5.52 -10.94
N LEU A 130 -4.03 -6.31 -9.96
CA LEU A 130 -4.91 -5.87 -8.87
C LEU A 130 -4.31 -4.76 -8.00
N LYS A 131 -2.99 -4.66 -7.98
CA LYS A 131 -2.27 -3.74 -7.12
C LYS A 131 -1.78 -2.52 -7.87
N GLU A 132 -1.12 -2.70 -9.00
CA GLU A 132 -0.37 -1.64 -9.67
C GLU A 132 -1.12 -0.96 -10.83
N ALA A 133 -2.16 -1.60 -11.40
CA ALA A 133 -2.97 -1.00 -12.46
C ALA A 133 -3.80 0.19 -11.97
N PRO A 134 -4.22 1.10 -12.88
CA PRO A 134 -5.10 2.22 -12.53
C PRO A 134 -6.38 1.75 -11.81
N GLY A 135 -6.72 2.39 -10.70
CA GLY A 135 -7.82 1.99 -9.81
C GLY A 135 -7.50 0.78 -8.92
N GLY A 136 -6.25 0.29 -8.93
CA GLY A 136 -5.78 -0.81 -8.09
C GLY A 136 -5.46 -0.39 -6.66
N LEU A 137 -5.04 -1.37 -5.86
CA LEU A 137 -4.76 -1.17 -4.43
C LEU A 137 -3.69 -0.11 -4.16
N ARG A 138 -2.73 0.09 -5.06
CA ARG A 138 -1.68 1.08 -4.92
C ARG A 138 -2.22 2.51 -5.00
N ASP A 139 -3.27 2.76 -5.76
CA ASP A 139 -3.91 4.08 -5.83
C ASP A 139 -4.57 4.41 -4.51
N ILE A 140 -5.29 3.46 -3.91
CA ILE A 140 -5.89 3.61 -2.58
C ILE A 140 -4.82 3.88 -1.52
N GLN A 141 -3.70 3.13 -1.56
CA GLN A 141 -2.57 3.34 -0.66
C GLN A 141 -1.96 4.73 -0.85
N ASN A 142 -1.86 5.21 -2.10
CA ASN A 142 -1.30 6.52 -2.41
C ASN A 142 -2.15 7.65 -1.80
N ILE A 143 -3.47 7.58 -1.91
CA ILE A 143 -4.39 8.49 -1.22
C ILE A 143 -4.15 8.45 0.30
N GLY A 144 -4.05 7.26 0.89
CA GLY A 144 -3.78 7.10 2.33
C GLY A 144 -2.46 7.74 2.76
N TRP A 145 -1.39 7.60 1.98
CA TRP A 145 -0.09 8.20 2.29
C TRP A 145 -0.12 9.72 2.22
N ILE A 146 -0.73 10.28 1.19
CA ILE A 146 -0.88 11.72 1.02
C ILE A 146 -1.74 12.28 2.15
N SER A 147 -2.87 11.65 2.46
CA SER A 147 -3.77 12.05 3.55
C SER A 147 -3.07 12.04 4.90
N LYS A 148 -2.34 10.98 5.20
CA LYS A 148 -1.59 10.86 6.44
C LYS A 148 -0.47 11.90 6.53
N ARG A 149 0.23 12.15 5.43
CA ARG A 149 1.33 13.11 5.38
C ARG A 149 0.88 14.56 5.46
N HIS A 150 -0.19 14.92 4.76
CA HIS A 150 -0.67 16.31 4.67
C HIS A 150 -1.63 16.67 5.79
N PHE A 151 -2.64 15.82 6.01
CA PHE A 151 -3.71 16.11 6.96
C PHE A 151 -3.50 15.48 8.33
N GLY A 152 -2.50 14.60 8.51
CA GLY A 152 -2.35 13.80 9.71
C GLY A 152 -3.48 12.78 9.88
N ALA A 153 -4.17 12.42 8.80
CA ALA A 153 -5.30 11.50 8.82
C ALA A 153 -4.87 10.13 9.37
N SER A 154 -5.68 9.57 10.26
CA SER A 154 -5.46 8.24 10.82
C SER A 154 -6.01 7.15 9.89
N ASP A 155 -7.14 7.43 9.25
CA ASP A 155 -7.81 6.56 8.30
C ASP A 155 -8.57 7.36 7.22
N PHE A 156 -9.29 6.67 6.32
CA PHE A 156 -10.06 7.32 5.26
C PHE A 156 -11.33 8.02 5.76
N HIS A 157 -11.82 7.73 6.96
CA HIS A 157 -12.97 8.41 7.52
C HIS A 157 -12.65 9.87 7.83
N ASP A 158 -11.41 10.17 8.19
CA ASP A 158 -10.94 11.54 8.41
C ASP A 158 -11.09 12.42 7.15
N LEU A 159 -11.11 11.81 5.95
CA LEU A 159 -11.38 12.54 4.70
C LEU A 159 -12.85 12.95 4.56
N VAL A 160 -13.78 12.21 5.17
CA VAL A 160 -15.19 12.59 5.23
C VAL A 160 -15.36 13.76 6.18
N GLU A 161 -14.73 13.72 7.35
CA GLU A 161 -14.78 14.80 8.34
C GLU A 161 -14.17 16.11 7.80
N ARG A 162 -13.28 16.02 6.83
CA ARG A 162 -12.63 17.15 6.16
C ARG A 162 -13.28 17.56 4.84
N GLU A 163 -14.42 16.96 4.52
CA GLU A 163 -15.18 17.26 3.29
C GLU A 163 -14.45 16.96 1.97
N PHE A 164 -13.43 16.07 1.99
CA PHE A 164 -12.78 15.55 0.78
C PHE A 164 -13.52 14.36 0.16
N LEU A 165 -14.30 13.65 0.97
CA LEU A 165 -15.13 12.53 0.56
C LEU A 165 -16.56 12.73 1.07
N GLU A 166 -17.53 12.50 0.19
CA GLU A 166 -18.91 12.31 0.61
C GLU A 166 -19.06 10.94 1.33
N PRO A 167 -20.01 10.79 2.27
CA PRO A 167 -20.24 9.51 2.96
C PRO A 167 -20.54 8.34 2.00
N GLY A 168 -21.12 8.62 0.82
CA GLY A 168 -21.35 7.64 -0.25
C GLY A 168 -20.04 7.18 -0.89
N GLU A 169 -19.19 8.12 -1.25
CA GLU A 169 -17.86 7.88 -1.86
C GLU A 169 -16.95 7.10 -0.91
N TYR A 170 -16.96 7.41 0.38
CA TYR A 170 -16.25 6.62 1.39
C TYR A 170 -16.70 5.16 1.38
N LYS A 171 -18.02 4.90 1.32
CA LYS A 171 -18.54 3.52 1.26
C LYS A 171 -18.08 2.82 -0.02
N ASP A 172 -18.07 3.53 -1.13
CA ASP A 172 -17.61 2.99 -2.41
C ASP A 172 -16.11 2.69 -2.39
N LEU A 173 -15.29 3.55 -1.81
CA LEU A 173 -13.85 3.34 -1.60
C LEU A 173 -13.60 2.06 -0.77
N ILE A 174 -14.28 1.93 0.36
CA ILE A 174 -14.12 0.77 1.25
C ILE A 174 -14.63 -0.52 0.59
N ARG A 175 -15.76 -0.46 -0.11
CA ARG A 175 -16.30 -1.61 -0.85
C ARG A 175 -15.33 -2.07 -1.93
N GLY A 176 -14.85 -1.16 -2.78
CA GLY A 176 -13.91 -1.47 -3.85
C GLY A 176 -12.59 -2.02 -3.32
N ARG A 177 -12.02 -1.41 -2.27
CA ARG A 177 -10.83 -1.91 -1.58
C ARG A 177 -11.02 -3.35 -1.07
N ASN A 178 -12.12 -3.59 -0.37
CA ASN A 178 -12.40 -4.91 0.21
C ASN A 178 -12.64 -5.96 -0.89
N PHE A 179 -13.24 -5.57 -2.02
CA PHE A 179 -13.39 -6.44 -3.18
C PHE A 179 -12.01 -6.81 -3.76
N LEU A 180 -11.14 -5.83 -4.00
CA LEU A 180 -9.79 -6.09 -4.51
C LEU A 180 -8.95 -6.95 -3.52
N TRP A 181 -9.08 -6.73 -2.22
CA TRP A 181 -8.45 -7.58 -1.22
C TRP A 181 -8.94 -9.02 -1.30
N LYS A 182 -10.26 -9.21 -1.41
CA LYS A 182 -10.86 -10.55 -1.54
C LYS A 182 -10.35 -11.25 -2.80
N VAL A 183 -10.33 -10.57 -3.94
CA VAL A 183 -9.83 -11.12 -5.22
C VAL A 183 -8.35 -11.48 -5.11
N ARG A 184 -7.53 -10.57 -4.58
CA ARG A 184 -6.09 -10.79 -4.37
C ARG A 184 -5.81 -11.95 -3.42
N TYR A 185 -6.58 -12.06 -2.33
CA TYR A 185 -6.47 -13.19 -1.40
C TYR A 185 -6.74 -14.52 -2.10
N GLY A 186 -7.86 -14.62 -2.82
CA GLY A 186 -8.22 -15.80 -3.60
C GLY A 186 -7.16 -16.14 -4.64
N LEU A 187 -6.64 -15.12 -5.34
CA LEU A 187 -5.60 -15.29 -6.35
C LEU A 187 -4.31 -15.89 -5.76
N HIS A 188 -3.85 -15.39 -4.62
CA HIS A 188 -2.69 -15.95 -3.91
C HIS A 188 -2.93 -17.40 -3.50
N MET A 189 -4.15 -17.75 -3.04
CA MET A 189 -4.48 -19.10 -2.61
C MET A 189 -4.50 -20.10 -3.77
N ILE A 190 -5.02 -19.72 -4.94
CA ILE A 190 -5.09 -20.64 -6.10
C ILE A 190 -3.78 -20.74 -6.87
N SER A 191 -2.96 -19.67 -6.84
CA SER A 191 -1.65 -19.67 -7.52
C SER A 191 -0.52 -20.28 -6.67
N ASP A 192 -0.78 -20.51 -5.38
CA ASP A 192 0.20 -21.00 -4.40
C ASP A 192 1.49 -20.17 -4.35
N ARG A 193 1.36 -18.88 -4.65
CA ARG A 193 2.45 -17.90 -4.69
C ARG A 193 1.91 -16.48 -4.61
N ARG A 194 2.82 -15.52 -4.44
CA ARG A 194 2.51 -14.11 -4.64
C ARG A 194 2.20 -13.85 -6.11
N GLU A 195 0.94 -13.58 -6.42
CA GLU A 195 0.45 -13.25 -7.75
C GLU A 195 -0.50 -12.06 -7.66
N ASP A 196 -0.19 -11.00 -8.38
CA ASP A 196 -0.98 -9.77 -8.40
C ASP A 196 -1.66 -9.54 -9.77
N ARG A 197 -1.34 -10.36 -10.81
CA ARG A 197 -1.99 -10.35 -12.13
C ARG A 197 -3.16 -11.34 -12.16
N LEU A 198 -4.31 -10.85 -12.57
CA LEU A 198 -5.52 -11.67 -12.74
C LEU A 198 -5.47 -12.40 -14.08
N LEU A 199 -4.56 -13.40 -14.20
CA LEU A 199 -4.33 -14.18 -15.39
C LEU A 199 -5.58 -14.97 -15.79
N PHE A 200 -5.79 -15.20 -17.09
CA PHE A 200 -6.93 -15.96 -17.62
C PHE A 200 -7.11 -17.32 -16.96
N GLU A 201 -6.00 -18.02 -16.71
CA GLU A 201 -6.01 -19.35 -16.06
C GLU A 201 -6.60 -19.32 -14.65
N HIS A 202 -6.54 -18.18 -13.95
CA HIS A 202 -7.04 -18.02 -12.58
C HIS A 202 -8.46 -17.43 -12.52
N GLN A 203 -8.90 -16.71 -13.57
CA GLN A 203 -10.17 -16.00 -13.56
C GLN A 203 -11.37 -16.95 -13.39
N ARG A 204 -11.35 -18.14 -14.04
CA ARG A 204 -12.42 -19.13 -13.90
C ARG A 204 -12.51 -19.70 -12.49
N SER A 205 -11.38 -20.14 -11.96
CA SER A 205 -11.33 -20.71 -10.60
C SER A 205 -11.75 -19.69 -9.54
N LEU A 206 -11.37 -18.41 -9.71
CA LEU A 206 -11.82 -17.34 -8.82
C LEU A 206 -13.33 -17.09 -8.93
N ALA A 207 -13.90 -17.13 -10.14
CA ALA A 207 -15.33 -16.98 -10.34
C ALA A 207 -16.09 -18.08 -9.61
N GLU A 208 -15.66 -19.33 -9.73
CA GLU A 208 -16.24 -20.48 -9.03
C GLU A 208 -16.15 -20.35 -7.50
N ILE A 209 -14.97 -20.02 -6.97
CA ILE A 209 -14.75 -19.83 -5.52
C ILE A 209 -15.64 -18.70 -4.95
N PHE A 210 -15.88 -17.66 -5.73
CA PHE A 210 -16.70 -16.53 -5.29
C PHE A 210 -18.20 -16.71 -5.57
N GLY A 211 -18.60 -17.86 -6.12
CA GLY A 211 -20.01 -18.20 -6.36
C GLY A 211 -20.62 -17.52 -7.60
N TYR A 212 -19.78 -17.13 -8.57
CA TYR A 212 -20.28 -16.68 -9.87
C TYR A 212 -20.54 -17.88 -10.77
N GLU A 213 -21.79 -18.24 -10.93
CA GLU A 213 -22.21 -19.38 -11.75
C GLU A 213 -22.57 -18.97 -13.17
N ASP A 214 -22.35 -19.89 -14.11
CA ASP A 214 -22.80 -19.74 -15.48
C ASP A 214 -24.34 -19.76 -15.56
N ASP A 215 -24.92 -18.91 -16.39
CA ASP A 215 -26.35 -18.93 -16.69
C ASP A 215 -26.61 -18.86 -18.20
N ALA A 216 -27.88 -18.82 -18.61
CA ALA A 216 -28.25 -18.78 -20.01
C ALA A 216 -27.78 -17.53 -20.78
N LYS A 217 -27.30 -16.49 -20.08
CA LYS A 217 -26.94 -15.17 -20.67
C LYS A 217 -25.46 -14.85 -20.55
N SER A 218 -24.78 -15.38 -19.53
CA SER A 218 -23.39 -15.02 -19.24
C SER A 218 -22.65 -16.11 -18.46
N LEU A 219 -21.36 -16.19 -18.67
CA LEU A 219 -20.47 -17.06 -17.91
C LEU A 219 -20.14 -16.45 -16.52
N GLY A 220 -19.88 -17.28 -15.55
CA GLY A 220 -19.47 -16.85 -14.21
C GLY A 220 -18.21 -15.97 -14.24
N ILE A 221 -17.26 -16.30 -15.12
CA ILE A 221 -16.07 -15.48 -15.35
C ILE A 221 -16.41 -14.07 -15.85
N GLU A 222 -17.38 -13.93 -16.74
CA GLU A 222 -17.82 -12.63 -17.26
C GLU A 222 -18.46 -11.78 -16.15
N LYS A 223 -19.22 -12.43 -15.25
CA LYS A 223 -19.83 -11.76 -14.10
C LYS A 223 -18.77 -11.27 -13.11
N LEU A 224 -17.75 -12.09 -12.82
CA LEU A 224 -16.62 -11.69 -11.98
C LEU A 224 -15.88 -10.51 -12.61
N MET A 225 -15.51 -10.59 -13.90
CA MET A 225 -14.75 -9.55 -14.56
C MET A 225 -15.56 -8.26 -14.71
N LYS A 226 -16.86 -8.34 -14.97
CA LYS A 226 -17.76 -7.18 -14.95
C LYS A 226 -17.78 -6.49 -13.59
N GLN A 227 -17.84 -7.27 -12.49
CA GLN A 227 -17.75 -6.72 -11.14
C GLN A 227 -16.40 -6.05 -10.92
N TYR A 228 -15.31 -6.71 -11.31
CA TYR A 228 -13.96 -6.20 -11.19
C TYR A 228 -13.82 -4.83 -11.88
N TYR A 229 -14.17 -4.73 -13.15
CA TYR A 229 -14.03 -3.47 -13.90
C TYR A 229 -14.91 -2.36 -13.33
N ARG A 230 -16.10 -2.69 -12.82
CA ARG A 230 -16.97 -1.70 -12.18
C ARG A 230 -16.34 -1.11 -10.92
N GLU A 231 -15.78 -1.98 -10.07
CA GLU A 231 -15.13 -1.50 -8.83
C GLU A 231 -13.85 -0.71 -9.15
N VAL A 232 -13.02 -1.19 -10.07
CA VAL A 232 -11.78 -0.50 -10.47
C VAL A 232 -12.04 0.84 -11.13
N LEU A 233 -13.05 0.95 -11.99
CA LEU A 233 -13.43 2.22 -12.61
C LEU A 233 -13.89 3.23 -11.56
N SER A 234 -14.75 2.81 -10.63
CA SER A 234 -15.21 3.65 -9.52
C SER A 234 -14.03 4.13 -8.64
N LEU A 235 -13.09 3.23 -8.33
CA LEU A 235 -11.89 3.57 -7.55
C LEU A 235 -10.96 4.53 -8.31
N ARG A 236 -10.81 4.36 -9.63
CA ARG A 236 -10.01 5.26 -10.47
C ARG A 236 -10.58 6.67 -10.49
N GLU A 237 -11.89 6.79 -10.77
CA GLU A 237 -12.58 8.08 -10.78
C GLU A 237 -12.45 8.79 -9.43
N LEU A 238 -12.66 8.06 -8.33
CA LEU A 238 -12.54 8.60 -6.99
C LEU A 238 -11.10 9.04 -6.67
N ASN A 239 -10.10 8.23 -7.06
CA ASN A 239 -8.70 8.59 -6.92
C ASN A 239 -8.35 9.87 -7.67
N ASP A 240 -8.82 10.03 -8.89
CA ASP A 240 -8.53 11.20 -9.72
C ASP A 240 -9.14 12.48 -9.12
N VAL A 241 -10.38 12.40 -8.63
CA VAL A 241 -11.05 13.50 -7.92
C VAL A 241 -10.29 13.87 -6.64
N LEU A 242 -9.93 12.89 -5.81
CA LEU A 242 -9.18 13.14 -4.57
C LEU A 242 -7.81 13.76 -4.83
N LEU A 243 -7.07 13.29 -5.83
CA LEU A 243 -5.80 13.89 -6.20
C LEU A 243 -5.94 15.33 -6.69
N GLN A 244 -7.02 15.64 -7.40
CA GLN A 244 -7.30 17.02 -7.81
C GLN A 244 -7.62 17.91 -6.60
N LEU A 245 -8.47 17.46 -5.69
CA LEU A 245 -8.80 18.19 -4.46
C LEU A 245 -7.57 18.42 -3.58
N PHE A 246 -6.71 17.42 -3.44
CA PHE A 246 -5.46 17.55 -2.70
C PHE A 246 -4.49 18.52 -3.37
N ASP A 247 -4.40 18.52 -4.70
CA ASP A 247 -3.57 19.47 -5.47
C ASP A 247 -4.03 20.91 -5.20
N GLU A 248 -5.33 21.15 -5.27
CA GLU A 248 -5.90 22.47 -4.99
C GLU A 248 -5.66 22.93 -3.54
N GLU A 249 -5.85 22.06 -2.57
CA GLU A 249 -5.65 22.36 -1.15
C GLU A 249 -4.17 22.63 -0.84
N ILE A 250 -3.26 21.79 -1.35
CA ILE A 250 -1.81 21.92 -1.16
C ILE A 250 -1.26 23.19 -1.83
N LEU A 251 -1.82 23.58 -2.99
CA LEU A 251 -1.43 24.81 -3.67
C LEU A 251 -2.01 26.07 -3.00
N ARG A 252 -3.20 25.98 -2.41
CA ARG A 252 -3.85 27.08 -1.68
C ARG A 252 -3.25 27.32 -0.30
N SER A 253 -2.79 26.29 0.36
CA SER A 253 -2.05 26.41 1.61
C SER A 253 -0.69 27.09 1.34
N ARG A 254 -0.75 28.39 1.03
CA ARG A 254 0.44 29.25 1.00
C ARG A 254 1.02 29.28 2.41
N GLU A 255 2.25 28.86 2.51
CA GLU A 255 3.17 28.83 3.66
C GLU A 255 2.93 29.91 4.72
#